data_713505db7ededa8320cf964fa8895d34
#
_entry.id   713505db7ededa8320cf964fa8895d34
#
_cell.length_a   1.000
_cell.length_b   1.000
_cell.length_c   1.000
_cell.angle_alpha   90.00
_cell.angle_beta   90.00
_cell.angle_gamma   90.00
#
_symmetry.space_group_name_H-M   'P 1'
#
loop_
_entity.id
_entity.type
_entity.pdbx_description
1 polymer ?
#
loop_
_entity_poly.entity_id
_entity_poly.type
_entity_poly.pdbx_seq_one_letter_code
_entity_poly.pdbx_strand_id
1 'polypeptide(L)'
;MGIPDTIRYDLPELPRNTVGWVPDPARAVLLVHDMQGYFLRPFPPDAQPGRALRHNAARLRARCAELGVPVAYTAQPGSMTPLQRGLLADFWGPGMTAEPQQRRVDPALAPAVGDWVFTKWRYSAFHRTDLLDRIRAAGRDQLVVCGVYAHVGVLATACDAFSHDIETFVAADAVADFTADDHRMALTYVANRCAVVADTDTLLAALPVTTAAHA
;
A
#
# COMPACT_ATOMS: atom_id res chain seq x y z
N MET A 1 -21.27 7.42 4.65
CA MET A 1 -19.95 7.91 5.18
C MET A 1 -19.08 8.19 3.97
N GLY A 2 -18.24 9.21 3.95
CA GLY A 2 -17.41 9.57 2.80
C GLY A 2 -15.97 9.80 3.23
N ILE A 3 -15.07 10.04 2.27
CA ILE A 3 -13.70 10.44 2.57
C ILE A 3 -13.73 11.83 3.24
N PRO A 4 -13.08 12.04 4.41
CA PRO A 4 -12.99 13.34 5.08
C PRO A 4 -12.37 14.42 4.18
N ASP A 5 -12.69 15.69 4.42
CA ASP A 5 -12.11 16.78 3.63
C ASP A 5 -10.64 17.06 3.98
N THR A 6 -10.29 16.92 5.26
CA THR A 6 -8.91 17.13 5.75
C THR A 6 -8.59 16.11 6.83
N ILE A 7 -7.42 15.48 6.73
CA ILE A 7 -6.94 14.46 7.66
C ILE A 7 -5.60 14.93 8.24
N ARG A 8 -5.55 15.04 9.58
CA ARG A 8 -4.34 15.37 10.34
C ARG A 8 -4.34 14.59 11.65
N TYR A 9 -3.30 13.82 11.91
CA TYR A 9 -3.06 13.14 13.18
C TYR A 9 -1.58 12.69 13.25
N ASP A 10 -1.08 12.52 14.46
CA ASP A 10 0.25 11.95 14.69
C ASP A 10 0.23 10.44 14.46
N LEU A 11 1.33 9.90 13.92
CA LEU A 11 1.43 8.47 13.63
C LEU A 11 1.25 7.65 14.91
N PRO A 12 0.49 6.55 14.86
CA PRO A 12 0.33 5.68 16.02
C PRO A 12 1.62 4.93 16.35
N GLU A 13 1.74 4.51 17.61
CA GLU A 13 2.81 3.61 18.03
C GLU A 13 2.70 2.25 17.31
N LEU A 14 3.87 1.61 17.12
CA LEU A 14 3.93 0.29 16.49
C LEU A 14 3.35 -0.77 17.43
N PRO A 15 2.46 -1.65 16.94
CA PRO A 15 1.98 -2.78 17.69
C PRO A 15 3.09 -3.84 17.84
N ARG A 16 2.95 -4.72 18.83
CA ARG A 16 3.77 -5.92 18.92
C ARG A 16 3.34 -6.93 17.84
N ASN A 17 4.30 -7.41 17.06
CA ASN A 17 4.05 -8.46 16.07
C ASN A 17 3.93 -9.85 16.72
N THR A 18 3.06 -10.68 16.17
CA THR A 18 2.89 -12.09 16.57
C THR A 18 3.96 -12.99 15.96
N VAL A 19 4.42 -12.65 14.76
CA VAL A 19 5.43 -13.41 14.00
C VAL A 19 6.67 -12.55 13.74
N GLY A 20 7.79 -13.21 13.49
CA GLY A 20 9.08 -12.54 13.26
C GLY A 20 9.58 -12.66 11.81
N TRP A 21 8.68 -12.61 10.81
CA TRP A 21 9.11 -12.62 9.41
C TRP A 21 9.99 -11.41 9.09
N VAL A 22 10.91 -11.58 8.16
CA VAL A 22 11.82 -10.53 7.70
C VAL A 22 11.72 -10.45 6.18
N PRO A 23 11.58 -9.25 5.59
CA PRO A 23 11.51 -9.12 4.14
C PRO A 23 12.83 -9.48 3.48
N ASP A 24 12.75 -10.25 2.38
CA ASP A 24 13.88 -10.67 1.56
C ASP A 24 13.73 -10.05 0.16
N PRO A 25 14.74 -9.31 -0.35
CA PRO A 25 14.68 -8.72 -1.69
C PRO A 25 14.42 -9.73 -2.81
N ALA A 26 14.85 -11.00 -2.63
CA ALA A 26 14.60 -12.05 -3.61
C ALA A 26 13.15 -12.56 -3.59
N ARG A 27 12.44 -12.40 -2.47
CA ARG A 27 11.07 -12.89 -2.26
C ARG A 27 10.02 -11.79 -2.31
N ALA A 28 10.38 -10.54 -2.02
CA ALA A 28 9.45 -9.45 -1.82
C ALA A 28 8.96 -8.81 -3.12
N VAL A 29 7.71 -8.34 -3.12
CA VAL A 29 7.12 -7.37 -4.05
C VAL A 29 6.67 -6.16 -3.23
N LEU A 30 6.95 -4.95 -3.69
CA LEU A 30 6.40 -3.74 -3.09
C LEU A 30 5.03 -3.44 -3.72
N LEU A 31 3.99 -3.28 -2.91
CA LEU A 31 2.67 -2.82 -3.34
C LEU A 31 2.44 -1.37 -2.90
N VAL A 32 2.34 -0.47 -3.86
CA VAL A 32 1.91 0.92 -3.69
C VAL A 32 0.40 0.97 -3.88
N HIS A 33 -0.33 1.00 -2.75
CA HIS A 33 -1.77 0.80 -2.72
C HIS A 33 -2.53 2.13 -2.83
N ASP A 34 -3.24 2.33 -3.95
CA ASP A 34 -4.19 3.43 -4.22
C ASP A 34 -3.64 4.85 -3.95
N MET A 35 -2.36 5.10 -4.22
CA MET A 35 -1.69 6.39 -4.00
C MET A 35 -2.05 7.42 -5.09
N GLN A 36 -3.36 7.57 -5.38
CA GLN A 36 -3.92 8.47 -6.39
C GLN A 36 -4.38 9.80 -5.79
N GLY A 37 -4.37 10.87 -6.57
CA GLY A 37 -4.74 12.22 -6.13
C GLY A 37 -6.10 12.30 -5.44
N TYR A 38 -7.09 11.54 -5.87
CA TYR A 38 -8.41 11.45 -5.24
C TYR A 38 -8.33 11.00 -3.77
N PHE A 39 -7.57 9.95 -3.49
CA PHE A 39 -7.42 9.39 -2.14
C PHE A 39 -6.46 10.20 -1.29
N LEU A 40 -5.51 10.90 -1.91
CA LEU A 40 -4.49 11.68 -1.22
C LEU A 40 -4.91 13.13 -0.97
N ARG A 41 -5.98 13.61 -1.61
CA ARG A 41 -6.50 14.97 -1.44
C ARG A 41 -6.69 15.40 0.01
N PRO A 42 -7.25 14.55 0.92
CA PRO A 42 -7.49 14.96 2.30
C PRO A 42 -6.22 15.05 3.16
N PHE A 43 -5.09 14.54 2.69
CA PHE A 43 -3.82 14.55 3.43
C PHE A 43 -2.95 15.74 3.02
N PRO A 44 -2.85 16.82 3.82
CA PRO A 44 -1.92 17.91 3.53
C PRO A 44 -0.47 17.39 3.46
N PRO A 45 0.31 17.80 2.44
CA PRO A 45 1.66 17.27 2.24
C PRO A 45 2.68 17.73 3.29
N ASP A 46 2.38 18.80 4.00
CA ASP A 46 3.21 19.43 5.03
C ASP A 46 2.89 18.95 6.45
N ALA A 47 1.81 18.19 6.64
CA ALA A 47 1.36 17.70 7.94
C ALA A 47 1.32 16.18 8.03
N GLN A 48 1.36 15.64 9.26
CA GLN A 48 1.14 14.23 9.50
C GLN A 48 -0.36 13.89 9.33
N PRO A 49 -0.66 12.67 8.85
CA PRO A 49 0.23 11.62 8.38
C PRO A 49 0.68 11.79 6.92
N GLY A 50 0.13 12.75 6.19
CA GLY A 50 0.33 12.93 4.74
C GLY A 50 1.79 13.11 4.34
N ARG A 51 2.59 13.80 5.18
CA ARG A 51 4.02 13.99 4.95
C ARG A 51 4.79 12.67 5.05
N ALA A 52 4.59 11.91 6.13
CA ALA A 52 5.27 10.63 6.34
C ALA A 52 4.87 9.62 5.26
N LEU A 53 3.58 9.49 4.98
CA LEU A 53 3.04 8.61 3.95
C LEU A 53 3.80 8.77 2.61
N ARG A 54 3.87 10.00 2.09
CA ARG A 54 4.50 10.26 0.79
C ARG A 54 6.01 10.06 0.83
N HIS A 55 6.67 10.61 1.85
CA HIS A 55 8.11 10.51 2.02
C HIS A 55 8.56 9.06 2.12
N ASN A 56 7.94 8.28 3.00
CA ASN A 56 8.34 6.91 3.29
C ASN A 56 7.97 5.94 2.16
N ALA A 57 6.79 6.08 1.54
CA ALA A 57 6.46 5.31 0.35
C ALA A 57 7.45 5.55 -0.80
N ALA A 58 7.91 6.80 -1.00
CA ALA A 58 8.93 7.11 -2.00
C ALA A 58 10.29 6.47 -1.68
N ARG A 59 10.69 6.44 -0.40
CA ARG A 59 11.93 5.77 0.05
C ARG A 59 11.86 4.24 -0.21
N LEU A 60 10.75 3.61 0.13
CA LEU A 60 10.53 2.18 -0.13
C LEU A 60 10.60 1.89 -1.63
N ARG A 61 9.89 2.70 -2.43
CA ARG A 61 9.89 2.55 -3.90
C ARG A 61 11.29 2.69 -4.48
N ALA A 62 12.06 3.70 -4.05
CA ALA A 62 13.43 3.92 -4.52
C ALA A 62 14.33 2.72 -4.19
N ARG A 63 14.28 2.23 -2.94
CA ARG A 63 15.05 1.07 -2.50
C ARG A 63 14.68 -0.20 -3.28
N CYS A 64 13.39 -0.45 -3.49
CA CYS A 64 12.95 -1.60 -4.28
C CYS A 64 13.45 -1.52 -5.73
N ALA A 65 13.43 -0.33 -6.35
CA ALA A 65 13.97 -0.14 -7.68
C ALA A 65 15.50 -0.39 -7.76
N GLU A 66 16.27 0.08 -6.75
CA GLU A 66 17.72 -0.17 -6.66
C GLU A 66 18.06 -1.67 -6.55
N LEU A 67 17.21 -2.44 -5.87
CA LEU A 67 17.40 -3.87 -5.62
C LEU A 67 16.79 -4.77 -6.72
N GLY A 68 16.10 -4.20 -7.70
CA GLY A 68 15.34 -4.98 -8.69
C GLY A 68 14.15 -5.73 -8.09
N VAL A 69 13.65 -5.28 -6.93
CA VAL A 69 12.40 -5.77 -6.33
C VAL A 69 11.24 -5.23 -7.16
N PRO A 70 10.34 -6.08 -7.70
CA PRO A 70 9.20 -5.62 -8.47
C PRO A 70 8.33 -4.66 -7.67
N VAL A 71 7.89 -3.57 -8.33
CA VAL A 71 6.96 -2.61 -7.75
C VAL A 71 5.61 -2.76 -8.43
N ALA A 72 4.59 -3.01 -7.62
CA ALA A 72 3.20 -3.16 -8.04
C ALA A 72 2.38 -1.94 -7.58
N TYR A 73 1.44 -1.52 -8.39
CA TYR A 73 0.52 -0.42 -8.10
C TYR A 73 -0.91 -0.88 -8.24
N THR A 74 -1.77 -0.45 -7.32
CA THR A 74 -3.20 -0.49 -7.56
C THR A 74 -3.73 0.92 -7.81
N ALA A 75 -4.64 1.04 -8.77
CA ALA A 75 -5.27 2.31 -9.12
C ALA A 75 -6.71 2.10 -9.58
N GLN A 76 -7.65 2.85 -9.02
CA GLN A 76 -9.04 2.85 -9.49
C GLN A 76 -9.13 3.61 -10.83
N PRO A 77 -9.99 3.16 -11.77
CA PRO A 77 -10.05 3.74 -13.13
C PRO A 77 -10.74 5.11 -13.19
N GLY A 78 -11.52 5.47 -12.17
CA GLY A 78 -12.41 6.63 -12.19
C GLY A 78 -13.66 6.43 -13.06
N SER A 79 -14.69 7.21 -12.82
CA SER A 79 -15.99 7.17 -13.54
C SER A 79 -16.52 5.75 -13.76
N MET A 80 -16.47 4.94 -12.71
CA MET A 80 -16.98 3.57 -12.76
C MET A 80 -18.47 3.58 -13.06
N THR A 81 -18.92 2.69 -13.96
CA THR A 81 -20.34 2.44 -14.17
C THR A 81 -21.00 1.90 -12.89
N PRO A 82 -22.33 1.99 -12.73
CA PRO A 82 -23.01 1.41 -11.57
C PRO A 82 -22.67 -0.07 -11.34
N LEU A 83 -22.56 -0.85 -12.41
CA LEU A 83 -22.18 -2.28 -12.33
C LEU A 83 -20.73 -2.47 -11.84
N GLN A 84 -19.81 -1.65 -12.30
CA GLN A 84 -18.41 -1.68 -11.85
C GLN A 84 -18.29 -1.22 -10.41
N ARG A 85 -19.02 -0.17 -10.02
CA ARG A 85 -19.01 0.39 -8.67
C ARG A 85 -19.65 -0.57 -7.66
N GLY A 86 -20.78 -1.18 -8.00
CA GLY A 86 -21.48 -2.14 -7.14
C GLY A 86 -21.69 -1.59 -5.73
N LEU A 87 -21.54 -2.43 -4.70
CA LEU A 87 -21.74 -2.07 -3.28
C LEU A 87 -20.81 -0.94 -2.77
N LEU A 88 -19.73 -0.61 -3.47
CA LEU A 88 -18.93 0.57 -3.12
C LEU A 88 -19.75 1.87 -3.20
N ALA A 89 -20.82 1.90 -4.03
CA ALA A 89 -21.69 3.06 -4.13
C ALA A 89 -22.42 3.36 -2.82
N ASP A 90 -22.81 2.34 -2.07
CA ASP A 90 -23.59 2.48 -0.83
C ASP A 90 -22.77 3.12 0.30
N PHE A 91 -21.47 2.83 0.34
CA PHE A 91 -20.55 3.35 1.38
C PHE A 91 -19.80 4.62 0.94
N TRP A 92 -19.42 4.71 -0.34
CA TRP A 92 -18.46 5.69 -0.84
C TRP A 92 -19.03 6.57 -1.98
N GLY A 93 -20.32 6.44 -2.29
CA GLY A 93 -20.95 7.16 -3.38
C GLY A 93 -20.32 6.84 -4.76
N PRO A 94 -20.40 7.77 -5.72
CA PRO A 94 -19.95 7.54 -7.11
C PRO A 94 -18.43 7.32 -7.22
N GLY A 95 -17.65 7.72 -6.22
CA GLY A 95 -16.20 7.61 -6.23
C GLY A 95 -15.50 8.68 -7.08
N MET A 96 -14.26 8.41 -7.48
CA MET A 96 -13.47 9.35 -8.28
C MET A 96 -13.99 9.47 -9.71
N THR A 97 -13.81 10.63 -10.29
CA THR A 97 -14.09 10.89 -11.71
C THR A 97 -12.93 10.43 -12.59
N ALA A 98 -13.10 10.52 -13.92
CA ALA A 98 -12.01 10.26 -14.87
C ALA A 98 -11.01 11.41 -15.00
N GLU A 99 -11.16 12.49 -14.23
CA GLU A 99 -10.26 13.63 -14.21
C GLU A 99 -8.79 13.19 -13.97
N PRO A 100 -7.85 13.61 -14.83
CA PRO A 100 -6.45 13.19 -14.71
C PRO A 100 -5.83 13.46 -13.34
N GLN A 101 -6.18 14.59 -12.69
CA GLN A 101 -5.67 14.95 -11.37
C GLN A 101 -6.13 14.00 -10.27
N GLN A 102 -7.37 13.46 -10.38
CA GLN A 102 -7.89 12.48 -9.43
C GLN A 102 -7.25 11.10 -9.62
N ARG A 103 -7.03 10.70 -10.87
CA ARG A 103 -6.53 9.37 -11.23
C ARG A 103 -5.02 9.22 -11.10
N ARG A 104 -4.28 10.31 -11.25
CA ARG A 104 -2.82 10.26 -11.24
C ARG A 104 -2.30 9.75 -9.91
N VAL A 105 -1.37 8.80 -9.97
CA VAL A 105 -0.53 8.42 -8.81
C VAL A 105 0.31 9.63 -8.40
N ASP A 106 0.60 9.76 -7.11
CA ASP A 106 1.47 10.84 -6.59
C ASP A 106 2.76 10.93 -7.42
N PRO A 107 3.17 12.13 -7.88
CA PRO A 107 4.34 12.28 -8.74
C PRO A 107 5.63 11.68 -8.19
N ALA A 108 5.82 11.70 -6.86
CA ALA A 108 6.99 11.09 -6.21
C ALA A 108 6.98 9.55 -6.28
N LEU A 109 5.84 8.96 -6.61
CA LEU A 109 5.60 7.51 -6.71
C LEU A 109 5.21 7.09 -8.13
N ALA A 110 5.38 7.94 -9.13
CA ALA A 110 4.95 7.64 -10.49
C ALA A 110 5.52 6.28 -10.96
N PRO A 111 4.67 5.38 -11.51
CA PRO A 111 5.13 4.11 -12.03
C PRO A 111 6.20 4.29 -13.11
N ALA A 112 7.25 3.48 -13.06
CA ALA A 112 8.29 3.42 -14.08
C ALA A 112 7.97 2.33 -15.13
N VAL A 113 8.74 2.33 -16.22
CA VAL A 113 8.68 1.24 -17.20
C VAL A 113 9.08 -0.07 -16.53
N GLY A 114 8.24 -1.08 -16.64
CA GLY A 114 8.43 -2.39 -16.00
C GLY A 114 7.69 -2.57 -14.66
N ASP A 115 7.22 -1.50 -14.02
CA ASP A 115 6.36 -1.62 -12.85
C ASP A 115 5.01 -2.25 -13.22
N TRP A 116 4.40 -2.94 -12.26
CA TRP A 116 3.13 -3.62 -12.46
C TRP A 116 1.99 -2.67 -12.06
N VAL A 117 1.02 -2.45 -12.95
CA VAL A 117 -0.12 -1.57 -12.66
C VAL A 117 -1.41 -2.34 -12.80
N PHE A 118 -2.17 -2.45 -11.71
CA PHE A 118 -3.42 -3.20 -11.63
C PHE A 118 -4.61 -2.26 -11.47
N THR A 119 -5.69 -2.54 -12.21
CA THR A 119 -6.95 -1.83 -12.02
C THR A 119 -7.65 -2.31 -10.75
N LYS A 120 -7.88 -1.39 -9.83
CA LYS A 120 -8.50 -1.67 -8.53
C LYS A 120 -10.02 -1.61 -8.60
N TRP A 121 -10.68 -2.69 -8.20
CA TRP A 121 -12.14 -2.78 -8.26
C TRP A 121 -12.82 -2.84 -6.88
N ARG A 122 -12.15 -3.38 -5.86
CA ARG A 122 -12.69 -3.58 -4.51
C ARG A 122 -11.58 -3.30 -3.48
N TYR A 123 -11.81 -3.60 -2.20
CA TYR A 123 -10.85 -3.31 -1.13
C TYR A 123 -9.53 -4.05 -1.30
N SER A 124 -9.58 -5.38 -1.49
CA SER A 124 -8.38 -6.16 -1.74
C SER A 124 -7.77 -5.88 -3.10
N ALA A 125 -6.44 -5.78 -3.14
CA ALA A 125 -5.66 -5.69 -4.38
C ALA A 125 -5.73 -6.96 -5.23
N PHE A 126 -6.06 -8.10 -4.63
CA PHE A 126 -6.18 -9.38 -5.33
C PHE A 126 -7.54 -9.56 -6.03
N HIS A 127 -8.56 -8.76 -5.65
CA HIS A 127 -9.90 -8.94 -6.17
C HIS A 127 -10.02 -8.52 -7.65
N ARG A 128 -10.24 -9.48 -8.55
CA ARG A 128 -10.36 -9.29 -10.01
C ARG A 128 -9.12 -8.66 -10.64
N THR A 129 -7.95 -9.03 -10.14
CA THR A 129 -6.64 -8.71 -10.72
C THR A 129 -5.84 -10.00 -10.88
N ASP A 130 -4.80 -9.94 -11.65
CA ASP A 130 -3.80 -11.01 -11.81
C ASP A 130 -2.58 -10.83 -10.88
N LEU A 131 -2.72 -10.04 -9.80
CA LEU A 131 -1.62 -9.75 -8.87
C LEU A 131 -1.02 -11.04 -8.28
N LEU A 132 -1.87 -11.98 -7.83
CA LEU A 132 -1.41 -13.25 -7.27
C LEU A 132 -0.61 -14.06 -8.27
N ASP A 133 -1.15 -14.22 -9.48
CA ASP A 133 -0.50 -14.98 -10.55
C ASP A 133 0.84 -14.34 -10.93
N ARG A 134 0.91 -13.01 -10.92
CA ARG A 134 2.13 -12.29 -11.25
C ARG A 134 3.20 -12.40 -10.17
N ILE A 135 2.81 -12.36 -8.89
CA ILE A 135 3.70 -12.62 -7.74
C ILE A 135 4.29 -14.03 -7.87
N ARG A 136 3.44 -15.03 -8.08
CA ARG A 136 3.85 -16.44 -8.23
C ARG A 136 4.71 -16.69 -9.46
N ALA A 137 4.35 -16.11 -10.60
CA ALA A 137 5.14 -16.22 -11.83
C ALA A 137 6.52 -15.58 -11.71
N ALA A 138 6.68 -14.59 -10.84
CA ALA A 138 7.98 -14.00 -10.50
C ALA A 138 8.76 -14.82 -9.46
N GLY A 139 8.25 -15.98 -8.99
CA GLY A 139 8.87 -16.80 -7.96
C GLY A 139 8.90 -16.14 -6.57
N ARG A 140 7.93 -15.27 -6.28
CA ARG A 140 7.89 -14.46 -5.05
C ARG A 140 6.70 -14.85 -4.17
N ASP A 141 6.85 -14.64 -2.84
CA ASP A 141 5.88 -15.01 -1.83
C ASP A 141 5.86 -14.05 -0.64
N GLN A 142 6.45 -12.84 -0.80
CA GLN A 142 6.42 -11.77 0.18
C GLN A 142 5.84 -10.50 -0.43
N LEU A 143 5.05 -9.73 0.37
CA LEU A 143 4.42 -8.48 -0.05
C LEU A 143 4.68 -7.37 0.97
N VAL A 144 5.41 -6.33 0.58
CA VAL A 144 5.56 -5.10 1.36
C VAL A 144 4.48 -4.12 0.90
N VAL A 145 3.67 -3.60 1.82
CA VAL A 145 2.52 -2.74 1.48
C VAL A 145 2.69 -1.34 2.04
N CYS A 146 2.53 -0.33 1.19
CA CYS A 146 2.38 1.07 1.55
C CYS A 146 1.17 1.67 0.83
N GLY A 147 0.64 2.82 1.32
CA GLY A 147 -0.48 3.54 0.68
C GLY A 147 -1.71 3.67 1.55
N VAL A 148 -2.89 3.80 0.94
CA VAL A 148 -4.15 4.15 1.61
C VAL A 148 -5.34 3.27 1.21
N TYR A 149 -6.35 3.16 2.05
CA TYR A 149 -6.43 3.53 3.47
C TYR A 149 -6.14 2.30 4.31
N ALA A 150 -5.49 2.48 5.47
CA ALA A 150 -4.99 1.38 6.29
C ALA A 150 -6.10 0.39 6.69
N HIS A 151 -7.23 0.86 7.25
CA HIS A 151 -8.33 -0.01 7.70
C HIS A 151 -9.25 -0.52 6.58
N VAL A 152 -9.10 0.00 5.35
CA VAL A 152 -9.96 -0.41 4.21
C VAL A 152 -9.17 -1.33 3.28
N GLY A 153 -8.40 -0.74 2.35
CA GLY A 153 -7.78 -1.49 1.27
C GLY A 153 -6.51 -2.22 1.70
N VAL A 154 -5.68 -1.61 2.56
CA VAL A 154 -4.44 -2.22 3.05
C VAL A 154 -4.77 -3.44 3.93
N LEU A 155 -5.67 -3.28 4.91
CA LEU A 155 -6.13 -4.38 5.78
C LEU A 155 -6.73 -5.53 4.97
N ALA A 156 -7.66 -5.24 4.05
CA ALA A 156 -8.29 -6.26 3.23
C ALA A 156 -7.27 -6.99 2.34
N THR A 157 -6.29 -6.26 1.79
CA THR A 157 -5.22 -6.84 0.98
C THR A 157 -4.29 -7.73 1.82
N ALA A 158 -3.94 -7.32 3.04
CA ALA A 158 -3.09 -8.12 3.94
C ALA A 158 -3.79 -9.43 4.36
N CYS A 159 -5.09 -9.38 4.67
CA CYS A 159 -5.87 -10.60 4.98
C CYS A 159 -5.97 -11.56 3.80
N ASP A 160 -6.13 -11.00 2.59
CA ASP A 160 -6.24 -11.80 1.37
C ASP A 160 -4.88 -12.40 0.97
N ALA A 161 -3.78 -11.62 1.10
CA ALA A 161 -2.42 -12.12 0.93
C ALA A 161 -2.11 -13.30 1.85
N PHE A 162 -2.45 -13.18 3.15
CA PHE A 162 -2.32 -14.26 4.13
C PHE A 162 -3.10 -15.51 3.70
N SER A 163 -4.31 -15.34 3.15
CA SER A 163 -5.13 -16.46 2.66
C SER A 163 -4.53 -17.16 1.42
N HIS A 164 -3.53 -16.52 0.79
CA HIS A 164 -2.77 -17.05 -0.34
C HIS A 164 -1.36 -17.50 0.03
N ASP A 165 -1.05 -17.60 1.34
CA ASP A 165 0.28 -17.97 1.87
C ASP A 165 1.39 -16.98 1.46
N ILE A 166 1.07 -15.68 1.39
CA ILE A 166 2.03 -14.60 1.15
C ILE A 166 2.37 -13.89 2.46
N GLU A 167 3.63 -13.94 2.88
CA GLU A 167 4.13 -13.20 4.03
C GLU A 167 4.02 -11.69 3.76
N THR A 168 3.21 -10.99 4.55
CA THR A 168 2.92 -9.58 4.31
C THR A 168 3.59 -8.69 5.36
N PHE A 169 4.12 -7.55 4.91
CA PHE A 169 4.75 -6.51 5.72
C PHE A 169 4.02 -5.19 5.47
N VAL A 170 3.48 -4.57 6.52
CA VAL A 170 2.81 -3.26 6.42
C VAL A 170 3.75 -2.19 6.96
N ALA A 171 4.11 -1.24 6.09
CA ALA A 171 4.94 -0.10 6.45
C ALA A 171 4.12 0.93 7.23
N ALA A 172 4.19 0.89 8.56
CA ALA A 172 3.30 1.63 9.45
C ALA A 172 3.29 3.15 9.23
N ASP A 173 4.42 3.73 8.90
CA ASP A 173 4.62 5.16 8.63
C ASP A 173 4.58 5.52 7.13
N ALA A 174 4.31 4.51 6.28
CA ALA A 174 4.04 4.65 4.85
C ALA A 174 2.63 4.20 4.47
N VAL A 175 1.75 3.98 5.47
CA VAL A 175 0.30 3.88 5.29
C VAL A 175 -0.39 5.03 6.04
N ALA A 176 -1.63 5.34 5.70
CA ALA A 176 -2.42 6.34 6.39
C ALA A 176 -3.91 6.00 6.36
N ASP A 177 -4.68 6.67 7.22
CA ASP A 177 -6.10 6.42 7.38
C ASP A 177 -6.89 7.71 7.64
N PHE A 178 -8.21 7.59 7.90
CA PHE A 178 -9.09 8.73 8.19
C PHE A 178 -8.81 9.32 9.58
N THR A 179 -8.51 8.46 10.55
CA THR A 179 -8.20 8.85 11.93
C THR A 179 -7.01 8.07 12.46
N ALA A 180 -6.39 8.57 13.54
CA ALA A 180 -5.34 7.84 14.26
C ALA A 180 -5.86 6.51 14.83
N ASP A 181 -7.15 6.46 15.22
CA ASP A 181 -7.77 5.26 15.76
C ASP A 181 -7.98 4.18 14.70
N ASP A 182 -8.46 4.55 13.50
CA ASP A 182 -8.59 3.63 12.37
C ASP A 182 -7.21 3.10 11.96
N HIS A 183 -6.20 3.98 11.90
CA HIS A 183 -4.83 3.60 11.57
C HIS A 183 -4.28 2.61 12.59
N ARG A 184 -4.36 2.94 13.90
CA ARG A 184 -3.92 2.06 15.00
C ARG A 184 -4.66 0.72 15.00
N MET A 185 -5.98 0.74 14.80
CA MET A 185 -6.80 -0.47 14.70
C MET A 185 -6.32 -1.39 13.58
N ALA A 186 -6.10 -0.83 12.37
CA ALA A 186 -5.61 -1.58 11.23
C ALA A 186 -4.24 -2.22 11.49
N LEU A 187 -3.27 -1.44 11.98
CA LEU A 187 -1.94 -1.94 12.30
C LEU A 187 -1.98 -3.04 13.38
N THR A 188 -2.78 -2.83 14.44
CA THR A 188 -2.94 -3.82 15.51
C THR A 188 -3.57 -5.11 15.00
N TYR A 189 -4.59 -5.00 14.15
CA TYR A 189 -5.26 -6.17 13.58
C TYR A 189 -4.28 -7.00 12.74
N VAL A 190 -3.58 -6.38 11.79
CA VAL A 190 -2.70 -7.13 10.88
C VAL A 190 -1.50 -7.72 11.62
N ALA A 191 -0.90 -7.02 12.59
CA ALA A 191 0.20 -7.51 13.41
C ALA A 191 -0.17 -8.78 14.22
N ASN A 192 -1.42 -8.87 14.62
CA ASN A 192 -1.93 -9.99 15.42
C ASN A 192 -2.46 -11.14 14.57
N ARG A 193 -2.71 -10.97 13.26
CA ARG A 193 -3.49 -11.93 12.47
C ARG A 193 -2.85 -12.36 11.15
N CYS A 194 -2.16 -11.46 10.41
CA CYS A 194 -1.84 -11.78 9.03
C CYS A 194 -0.60 -11.07 8.46
N ALA A 195 0.08 -10.18 9.22
CA ALA A 195 1.24 -9.47 8.70
C ALA A 195 2.25 -9.11 9.80
N VAL A 196 3.43 -8.71 9.39
CA VAL A 196 4.40 -7.98 10.23
C VAL A 196 4.19 -6.50 9.99
N VAL A 197 4.14 -5.71 11.07
CA VAL A 197 4.09 -4.24 11.04
C VAL A 197 5.46 -3.71 11.45
N ALA A 198 6.05 -2.85 10.61
CA ALA A 198 7.31 -2.19 10.90
C ALA A 198 7.31 -0.78 10.33
N ASP A 199 8.15 0.10 10.86
CA ASP A 199 8.43 1.38 10.24
C ASP A 199 9.30 1.22 8.99
N THR A 200 9.33 2.27 8.19
CA THR A 200 10.11 2.28 6.93
C THR A 200 11.59 2.07 7.16
N ASP A 201 12.16 2.61 8.23
CA ASP A 201 13.60 2.46 8.52
C ASP A 201 13.95 1.00 8.81
N THR A 202 13.12 0.30 9.58
CA THR A 202 13.27 -1.14 9.85
C THR A 202 13.16 -1.97 8.56
N LEU A 203 12.17 -1.69 7.71
CA LEU A 203 12.01 -2.38 6.43
C LEU A 203 13.18 -2.14 5.48
N LEU A 204 13.69 -0.90 5.40
CA LEU A 204 14.84 -0.54 4.57
C LEU A 204 16.14 -1.19 5.08
N ALA A 205 16.30 -1.33 6.39
CA ALA A 205 17.44 -2.04 6.98
C ALA A 205 17.43 -3.54 6.66
N ALA A 206 16.24 -4.15 6.57
CA ALA A 206 16.06 -5.54 6.17
C ALA A 206 16.18 -5.77 4.65
N LEU A 207 16.14 -4.69 3.85
CA LEU A 207 16.38 -4.70 2.40
C LEU A 207 17.73 -4.00 2.09
N PRO A 208 18.88 -4.60 2.46
CA PRO A 208 20.17 -3.95 2.27
C PRO A 208 20.55 -3.86 0.80
N VAL A 209 21.16 -2.74 0.40
CA VAL A 209 21.85 -2.67 -0.89
C VAL A 209 23.04 -3.58 -0.82
N THR A 210 23.04 -4.63 -1.60
CA THR A 210 24.23 -5.49 -1.74
C THR A 210 25.30 -4.65 -2.46
N THR A 211 26.24 -4.10 -1.71
CA THR A 211 27.48 -3.61 -2.34
C THR A 211 28.13 -4.81 -3.00
N ALA A 212 28.11 -4.87 -4.33
CA ALA A 212 28.89 -5.87 -5.06
C ALA A 212 30.32 -5.76 -4.55
N ALA A 213 30.77 -6.80 -3.84
CA ALA A 213 32.19 -6.92 -3.49
C ALA A 213 32.95 -6.92 -4.83
N HIS A 214 33.71 -5.87 -5.06
CA HIS A 214 34.65 -5.83 -6.18
C HIS A 214 35.68 -6.94 -5.92
N ALA A 215 35.49 -8.07 -6.62
CA ALA A 215 36.52 -9.10 -6.74
C ALA A 215 37.38 -8.81 -7.96
#